data_6c1c109fe418d570cad33d1768820811
#
_entry.id   6c1c109fe418d570cad33d1768820811
#
_cell.length_a   1.000
_cell.length_b   1.000
_cell.length_c   1.000
_cell.angle_alpha   90.00
_cell.angle_beta   90.00
_cell.angle_gamma   90.00
#
_symmetry.space_group_name_H-M   'P 1'
#
loop_
_entity.id
_entity.type
_entity.pdbx_description
1 polymer ?
#
loop_
_entity_poly.entity_id
_entity_poly.type
_entity_poly.pdbx_seq_one_letter_code
_entity_poly.pdbx_strand_id
1 'polypeptide(L)' 'MAEQARFFDGKKFMWDGQEYDSEKDAKAAQKQYEENGFEVEPYRDDEGKVFVYTRRVVTEIVLE' A
#
# COMPACT_ATOMS: atom_id res chain seq x y z
N MET A 1 9.42 -12.54 5.27
CA MET A 1 8.49 -11.84 6.15
C MET A 1 8.47 -10.36 5.81
N ALA A 2 7.28 -9.82 5.64
CA ALA A 2 7.15 -8.42 5.27
C ALA A 2 7.36 -7.53 6.47
N GLU A 3 8.01 -6.41 6.26
CA GLU A 3 8.12 -5.40 7.30
C GLU A 3 6.78 -4.68 7.45
N GLN A 4 6.44 -4.32 8.66
CA GLN A 4 5.17 -3.65 8.91
C GLN A 4 5.12 -2.26 8.30
N ALA A 5 6.27 -1.62 8.14
CA ALA A 5 6.36 -0.30 7.57
C ALA A 5 7.56 -0.20 6.66
N ARG A 6 7.41 0.52 5.57
CA ARG A 6 8.49 0.81 4.64
C ARG A 6 8.39 2.25 4.19
N PHE A 7 9.51 2.79 3.78
CA PHE A 7 9.56 4.14 3.24
C PHE A 7 9.71 4.09 1.73
N PHE A 8 8.82 4.77 1.05
CA PHE A 8 8.87 4.92 -0.40
C PHE A 8 8.87 6.41 -0.69
N ASP A 9 9.88 6.87 -1.43
CA ASP A 9 9.98 8.28 -1.79
C ASP A 9 9.95 9.21 -0.56
N GLY A 10 10.56 8.75 0.54
CA GLY A 10 10.57 9.53 1.77
C GLY A 10 9.29 9.53 2.56
N LYS A 11 8.30 8.76 2.13
CA LYS A 11 7.01 8.66 2.83
C LYS A 11 6.87 7.30 3.47
N LYS A 12 6.34 7.28 4.67
CA LYS A 12 6.14 6.04 5.40
C LYS A 12 4.83 5.38 4.99
N PHE A 13 4.94 4.14 4.56
CA PHE A 13 3.79 3.32 4.20
C PHE A 13 3.69 2.16 5.18
N MET A 14 2.48 1.75 5.45
CA MET A 14 2.22 0.63 6.36
C MET A 14 1.68 -0.55 5.58
N TRP A 15 2.12 -1.75 5.98
CA TRP A 15 1.63 -2.98 5.39
C TRP A 15 0.18 -3.21 5.81
N ASP A 16 -0.65 -3.65 4.86
CA ASP A 16 -2.06 -3.90 5.13
C ASP A 16 -2.32 -5.22 5.88
N GLY A 17 -1.27 -5.99 6.12
CA GLY A 17 -1.41 -7.25 6.83
C GLY A 17 -1.77 -8.44 5.96
N GLN A 18 -1.89 -8.27 4.67
CA GLN A 18 -2.29 -9.31 3.73
C GLN A 18 -1.13 -9.75 2.85
N GLU A 19 -1.11 -11.03 2.51
CA GLU A 19 -0.18 -11.55 1.51
C GLU A 19 -0.98 -11.87 0.25
N TYR A 20 -0.44 -11.47 -0.88
CA TYR A 20 -1.09 -11.72 -2.16
C TYR A 20 -0.22 -12.66 -2.97
N ASP A 21 -0.84 -13.67 -3.57
CA ASP A 21 -0.10 -14.68 -4.32
C ASP A 21 0.26 -14.21 -5.72
N SER A 22 -0.37 -13.17 -6.21
CA SER A 22 -0.11 -12.67 -7.55
C SER A 22 -0.27 -11.16 -7.60
N GLU A 23 0.34 -10.57 -8.62
CA GLU A 23 0.20 -9.14 -8.85
C GLU A 23 -1.23 -8.75 -9.16
N LYS A 24 -1.97 -9.64 -9.78
CA LYS A 24 -3.36 -9.39 -10.11
C LYS A 24 -4.20 -9.16 -8.85
N ASP A 25 -4.00 -10.02 -7.86
CA ASP A 25 -4.71 -9.89 -6.59
C ASP A 25 -4.28 -8.63 -5.87
N ALA A 26 -2.99 -8.35 -5.88
CA ALA A 26 -2.47 -7.14 -5.25
C ALA A 26 -3.01 -5.88 -5.94
N LYS A 27 -3.12 -5.91 -7.26
CA LYS A 27 -3.66 -4.76 -7.99
C LYS A 27 -5.11 -4.49 -7.63
N ALA A 28 -5.89 -5.55 -7.45
CA ALA A 28 -7.28 -5.39 -7.05
C ALA A 28 -7.37 -4.70 -5.69
N ALA A 29 -6.52 -5.11 -4.76
CA ALA A 29 -6.48 -4.49 -3.44
C ALA A 29 -6.01 -3.04 -3.53
N GLN A 30 -4.98 -2.78 -4.34
CA GLN A 30 -4.49 -1.43 -4.53
C GLN A 30 -5.58 -0.50 -5.04
N LYS A 31 -6.35 -0.96 -6.01
CA LYS A 31 -7.41 -0.15 -6.57
C LYS A 31 -8.44 0.22 -5.52
N GLN A 32 -8.80 -0.73 -4.65
CA GLN A 32 -9.75 -0.45 -3.60
C GLN A 32 -9.22 0.56 -2.60
N TYR A 33 -7.94 0.44 -2.23
CA TYR A 33 -7.34 1.40 -1.32
C TYR A 33 -7.28 2.78 -1.95
N GLU A 34 -6.94 2.86 -3.22
CA GLU A 34 -6.89 4.15 -3.91
C GLU A 34 -8.25 4.81 -3.96
N GLU A 35 -9.29 4.03 -4.17
CA GLU A 35 -10.66 4.57 -4.16
C GLU A 35 -11.05 5.10 -2.80
N ASN A 36 -10.43 4.60 -1.74
CA ASN A 36 -10.67 5.05 -0.38
C ASN A 36 -9.74 6.17 0.06
N GLY A 37 -8.94 6.70 -0.86
CA GLY A 37 -8.07 7.83 -0.58
C GLY A 37 -6.71 7.47 -0.02
N PHE A 38 -6.26 6.24 -0.26
CA PHE A 38 -4.94 5.80 0.18
C PHE A 38 -3.98 5.83 -0.99
N GLU A 39 -2.71 6.12 -0.69
CA GLU A 39 -1.63 5.84 -1.60
C GLU A 39 -1.18 4.42 -1.35
N VAL A 40 -0.84 3.69 -2.41
CA VAL A 40 -0.43 2.30 -2.28
C VAL A 40 0.86 2.07 -3.05
N GLU A 41 1.68 1.17 -2.50
CA GLU A 41 2.91 0.74 -3.15
C GLU A 41 2.99 -0.78 -3.03
N PRO A 42 3.14 -1.48 -4.14
CA PRO A 42 3.32 -2.92 -4.09
C PRO A 42 4.78 -3.26 -3.81
N TYR A 43 4.99 -4.31 -3.08
CA TYR A 43 6.32 -4.83 -2.81
C TYR A 43 6.33 -6.33 -3.07
N ARG A 44 7.25 -6.78 -3.89
CA ARG A 44 7.41 -8.19 -4.19
C ARG A 44 8.64 -8.71 -3.45
N ASP A 45 8.45 -9.80 -2.71
CA ASP A 45 9.57 -10.38 -1.99
C ASP A 45 10.29 -11.45 -2.83
N ASP A 46 11.34 -12.04 -2.26
CA ASP A 46 12.14 -13.03 -2.95
C ASP A 46 11.40 -14.33 -3.22
N GLU A 47 10.33 -14.57 -2.50
CA GLU A 47 9.52 -15.78 -2.68
C GLU A 47 8.43 -15.60 -3.72
N GLY A 48 8.32 -14.43 -4.30
CA GLY A 48 7.31 -14.14 -5.32
C GLY A 48 5.99 -13.70 -4.77
N LYS A 49 5.90 -13.50 -3.48
CA LYS A 49 4.68 -12.98 -2.87
C LYS A 49 4.64 -11.47 -2.97
N VAL A 50 3.46 -10.92 -3.10
CA VAL A 50 3.27 -9.49 -3.23
C VAL A 50 2.63 -8.96 -1.95
N PHE A 51 3.17 -7.87 -1.45
CA PHE A 51 2.66 -7.19 -0.28
C PHE A 51 2.23 -5.79 -0.70
N VAL A 52 1.17 -5.30 -0.11
CA VAL A 52 0.66 -3.97 -0.42
C VAL A 52 0.89 -3.08 0.78
N TYR A 53 1.58 -2.00 0.55
CA TYR A 53 1.83 -0.98 1.56
C TYR A 53 0.96 0.21 1.27
N THR A 54 0.32 0.73 2.27
CA THR A 54 -0.62 1.82 2.12
C THR A 54 -0.26 2.99 3.01
N ARG A 55 -0.66 4.16 2.57
CA ARG A 55 -0.47 5.38 3.33
C ARG A 55 -1.74 6.20 3.19
N ARG A 56 -2.29 6.61 4.32
CA ARG A 56 -3.47 7.43 4.29
C ARG A 56 -3.10 8.83 3.81
N VAL A 57 -3.77 9.29 2.78
CA VAL A 57 -3.58 10.63 2.30
C VAL A 57 -4.55 11.54 3.02
N VAL A 58 -3.99 12.44 3.81
CA VAL A 58 -4.81 13.44 4.49
C VAL A 58 -4.81 14.69 3.62
N THR A 59 -5.95 14.97 3.03
CA THR A 59 -6.10 16.21 2.29
C THR A 59 -6.58 17.25 3.29
N GLU A 60 -5.73 18.23 3.53
CA GLU A 60 -6.17 19.35 4.35
C GLU A 60 -7.15 20.18 3.55
N ILE A 61 -8.37 20.21 4.02
CA ILE A 61 -9.37 21.10 3.45
C ILE A 61 -9.26 22.38 4.22
N VAL A 62 -8.80 23.41 3.54
CA VAL A 62 -8.80 24.72 4.14
C VAL A 62 -10.18 25.29 3.97
N LEU A 63 -10.87 25.36 5.06
CA LEU A 63 -12.17 26.00 5.08
C LEU A 63 -11.97 27.48 5.35
N GLU A 64 -12.40 28.26 4.43
CA GLU A 64 -12.35 29.69 4.60
C GLU A 64 -13.69 30.24 5.08
#